data_757ddbe118bf0f4f9e8dd1ee033c1bfa
#
_entry.id   757ddbe118bf0f4f9e8dd1ee033c1bfa
#
_cell.length_a   1.000
_cell.length_b   1.000
_cell.length_c   1.000
_cell.angle_alpha   90.00
_cell.angle_beta   90.00
_cell.angle_gamma   90.00
#
_symmetry.space_group_name_H-M   'P 1'
#
loop_
_entity.id
_entity.type
_entity.pdbx_description
1 polymer ?
#
loop_
_entity_poly.entity_id
_entity_poly.type
_entity_poly.pdbx_seq_one_letter_code
_entity_poly.pdbx_strand_id
1 'polypeptide(L)'
;LTDRTVDTAVLETARGGIVRSGLGYDLADVGIITNITGDHLGIDGIDTLSELAHVKSLVVEAVKYSGYAVLNADDAMTAEISGRVRCNIIYFSQREDNMLVIRHINNGRTAVFVKEGTIVIAKNGKYYPVIAVDEVPCTMGGRLKHNIENTLAVVCGAYALNIPIGDIVTGLKAFYNDHQNNPGRFNIYSVGSFRVL
;
A
#
# COMPACT_ATOMS: atom_id res chain seq x y z
N LEU A 1 -10.73 6.82 17.51
CA LEU A 1 -9.64 7.82 17.47
C LEU A 1 -9.45 8.59 18.78
N THR A 2 -10.38 8.46 19.73
CA THR A 2 -10.28 9.12 21.05
C THR A 2 -9.71 8.23 22.14
N ASP A 3 -9.46 6.96 21.85
CA ASP A 3 -8.87 6.01 22.79
C ASP A 3 -7.37 6.29 22.95
N ARG A 4 -6.98 6.70 24.17
CA ARG A 4 -5.60 7.06 24.49
C ARG A 4 -4.66 5.87 24.68
N THR A 5 -5.19 4.64 24.65
CA THR A 5 -4.38 3.42 24.71
C THR A 5 -3.93 2.93 23.33
N VAL A 6 -4.41 3.58 22.25
CA VAL A 6 -4.07 3.25 20.87
C VAL A 6 -2.99 4.21 20.38
N ASP A 7 -1.80 3.69 20.10
CA ASP A 7 -0.68 4.46 19.57
C ASP A 7 -0.79 4.67 18.05
N THR A 8 -1.32 3.70 17.33
CA THR A 8 -1.47 3.74 15.86
C THR A 8 -2.80 3.12 15.44
N ALA A 9 -3.57 3.85 14.63
CA ALA A 9 -4.81 3.37 14.03
C ALA A 9 -4.62 3.17 12.52
N VAL A 10 -4.94 1.98 12.02
CA VAL A 10 -5.00 1.69 10.59
C VAL A 10 -6.45 1.61 10.17
N LEU A 11 -6.87 2.52 9.27
CA LEU A 11 -8.26 2.67 8.85
C LEU A 11 -8.41 2.32 7.37
N GLU A 12 -9.24 1.33 7.06
CA GLU A 12 -9.67 1.10 5.69
C GLU A 12 -10.68 2.17 5.27
N THR A 13 -10.42 2.84 4.17
CA THR A 13 -11.26 3.93 3.66
C THR A 13 -11.86 3.51 2.32
N ALA A 14 -13.04 2.91 2.37
CA ALA A 14 -13.76 2.45 1.18
C ALA A 14 -14.39 3.62 0.42
N ARG A 15 -14.38 3.57 -0.92
CA ARG A 15 -14.99 4.57 -1.81
C ARG A 15 -16.40 4.98 -1.39
N GLY A 16 -17.26 4.00 -1.17
CA GLY A 16 -18.65 4.28 -0.80
C GLY A 16 -18.79 5.00 0.55
N GLY A 17 -17.85 4.78 1.47
CA GLY A 17 -17.77 5.53 2.72
C GLY A 17 -17.39 7.00 2.47
N ILE A 18 -16.38 7.23 1.65
CA ILE A 18 -15.93 8.59 1.29
C ILE A 18 -17.06 9.41 0.68
N VAL A 19 -17.76 8.84 -0.31
CA VAL A 19 -18.83 9.54 -1.03
C VAL A 19 -20.01 9.90 -0.12
N ARG A 20 -20.38 9.00 0.79
CA ARG A 20 -21.57 9.19 1.63
C ARG A 20 -21.30 9.93 2.94
N SER A 21 -20.13 9.82 3.50
CA SER A 21 -19.83 10.28 4.87
C SER A 21 -18.48 10.98 5.01
N GLY A 22 -17.71 11.12 3.93
CA GLY A 22 -16.35 11.65 4.00
C GLY A 22 -15.36 10.65 4.59
N LEU A 23 -14.19 11.14 5.00
CA LEU A 23 -13.08 10.29 5.49
C LEU A 23 -13.28 9.80 6.93
N GLY A 24 -14.11 10.47 7.73
CA GLY A 24 -14.28 10.17 9.15
C GLY A 24 -13.12 10.61 10.05
N TYR A 25 -12.13 11.32 9.48
CA TYR A 25 -11.00 11.95 10.17
C TYR A 25 -10.58 13.21 9.41
N ASP A 26 -9.92 14.15 10.07
CA ASP A 26 -9.48 15.41 9.45
C ASP A 26 -8.12 15.25 8.76
N LEU A 27 -7.12 14.71 9.47
CA LEU A 27 -5.77 14.53 8.96
C LEU A 27 -5.19 13.16 9.37
N ALA A 28 -4.44 12.56 8.47
CA ALA A 28 -3.67 11.34 8.69
C ALA A 28 -2.17 11.61 8.67
N ASP A 29 -1.38 10.76 9.32
CA ASP A 29 0.08 10.77 9.22
C ASP A 29 0.55 10.11 7.92
N VAL A 30 -0.17 9.07 7.48
CA VAL A 30 0.10 8.33 6.25
C VAL A 30 -1.21 8.05 5.53
N GLY A 31 -1.26 8.34 4.24
CA GLY A 31 -2.34 7.95 3.34
C GLY A 31 -1.80 6.96 2.28
N ILE A 32 -2.50 5.87 2.04
CA ILE A 32 -2.07 4.82 1.11
C ILE A 32 -3.13 4.60 0.04
N ILE A 33 -2.72 4.64 -1.23
CA ILE A 33 -3.55 4.21 -2.37
C ILE A 33 -2.80 3.09 -3.09
N THR A 34 -3.39 1.90 -3.07
CA THR A 34 -2.76 0.69 -3.66
C THR A 34 -2.96 0.63 -5.16
N ASN A 35 -4.20 0.83 -5.63
CA ASN A 35 -4.54 0.85 -7.05
C ASN A 35 -5.89 1.54 -7.28
N ILE A 36 -6.15 1.89 -8.54
CA ILE A 36 -7.41 2.44 -9.01
C ILE A 36 -7.82 1.65 -10.24
N THR A 37 -8.70 0.68 -10.02
CA THR A 37 -9.26 -0.17 -11.07
C THR A 37 -10.71 0.18 -11.31
N GLY A 38 -11.26 -0.19 -12.47
CA GLY A 38 -12.64 0.12 -12.87
C GLY A 38 -13.72 -0.60 -12.07
N ASP A 39 -13.39 -1.19 -10.92
CA ASP A 39 -14.34 -1.85 -10.05
C ASP A 39 -15.33 -0.83 -9.46
N HIS A 40 -16.61 -1.17 -9.51
CA HIS A 40 -17.69 -0.34 -8.96
C HIS A 40 -17.94 1.00 -9.69
N LEU A 41 -17.59 1.13 -10.97
CA LEU A 41 -18.07 2.24 -11.81
C LEU A 41 -19.59 2.13 -12.02
N GLY A 42 -20.27 3.27 -12.23
CA GLY A 42 -21.73 3.33 -12.37
C GLY A 42 -22.49 3.32 -11.05
N ILE A 43 -21.81 3.42 -9.90
CA ILE A 43 -22.43 3.44 -8.57
C ILE A 43 -22.13 4.77 -7.87
N ASP A 44 -23.16 5.34 -7.21
CA ASP A 44 -23.08 6.61 -6.47
C ASP A 44 -22.61 7.81 -7.35
N GLY A 45 -22.92 7.80 -8.66
CA GLY A 45 -22.59 8.88 -9.60
C GLY A 45 -21.11 8.94 -10.00
N ILE A 46 -20.36 7.85 -9.83
CA ILE A 46 -18.96 7.72 -10.28
C ILE A 46 -18.94 6.79 -11.49
N ASP A 47 -18.81 7.37 -12.68
CA ASP A 47 -18.94 6.65 -13.94
C ASP A 47 -17.59 6.46 -14.65
N THR A 48 -16.57 7.20 -14.25
CA THR A 48 -15.25 7.19 -14.87
C THR A 48 -14.12 6.87 -13.89
N LEU A 49 -13.00 6.34 -14.41
CA LEU A 49 -11.77 6.13 -13.61
C LEU A 49 -11.23 7.45 -13.04
N SER A 50 -11.37 8.56 -13.75
CA SER A 50 -10.91 9.87 -13.28
C SER A 50 -11.71 10.36 -12.08
N GLU A 51 -13.04 10.17 -12.08
CA GLU A 51 -13.89 10.50 -10.94
C GLU A 51 -13.56 9.59 -9.74
N LEU A 52 -13.35 8.29 -10.01
CA LEU A 52 -12.93 7.35 -8.97
C LEU A 52 -11.57 7.74 -8.38
N ALA A 53 -10.61 8.12 -9.22
CA ALA A 53 -9.31 8.61 -8.80
C ALA A 53 -9.43 9.88 -7.95
N HIS A 54 -10.31 10.80 -8.35
CA HIS A 54 -10.60 12.01 -7.56
C HIS A 54 -11.13 11.69 -6.17
N VAL A 55 -12.08 10.76 -6.05
CA VAL A 55 -12.62 10.37 -4.74
C VAL A 55 -11.55 9.68 -3.89
N LYS A 56 -10.80 8.76 -4.47
CA LYS A 56 -9.72 8.07 -3.74
C LYS A 56 -8.57 9.00 -3.36
N SER A 57 -8.29 10.06 -4.14
CA SER A 57 -7.22 11.02 -3.84
C SER A 57 -7.41 11.74 -2.52
N LEU A 58 -8.65 11.88 -2.03
CA LEU A 58 -8.94 12.50 -0.74
C LEU A 58 -8.18 11.84 0.42
N VAL A 59 -7.90 10.53 0.34
CA VAL A 59 -7.11 9.81 1.35
C VAL A 59 -5.69 10.37 1.49
N VAL A 60 -5.07 10.76 0.38
CA VAL A 60 -3.71 11.32 0.38
C VAL A 60 -3.70 12.85 0.44
N GLU A 61 -4.77 13.50 0.02
CA GLU A 61 -4.96 14.95 0.18
C GLU A 61 -5.16 15.34 1.66
N ALA A 62 -5.77 14.44 2.46
CA ALA A 62 -5.95 14.59 3.90
C ALA A 62 -4.73 14.16 4.73
N VAL A 63 -3.56 14.04 4.13
CA VAL A 63 -2.33 13.76 4.87
C VAL A 63 -1.71 15.07 5.36
N LYS A 64 -1.22 15.08 6.61
CA LYS A 64 -0.47 16.20 7.19
C LYS A 64 0.70 16.58 6.29
N TYR A 65 1.03 17.86 6.21
CA TYR A 65 2.16 18.34 5.39
C TYR A 65 3.49 17.62 5.68
N SER A 66 3.74 17.27 6.96
CA SER A 66 4.91 16.50 7.40
C SER A 66 4.77 14.98 7.20
N GLY A 67 3.59 14.51 6.80
CA GLY A 67 3.27 13.09 6.63
C GLY A 67 3.70 12.54 5.25
N TYR A 68 3.18 11.38 4.92
CA TYR A 68 3.53 10.66 3.70
C TYR A 68 2.30 10.15 2.95
N ALA A 69 2.26 10.41 1.65
CA ALA A 69 1.39 9.73 0.70
C ALA A 69 2.15 8.55 0.09
N VAL A 70 1.57 7.36 0.19
CA VAL A 70 2.10 6.13 -0.39
C VAL A 70 1.33 5.82 -1.66
N LEU A 71 2.01 5.77 -2.80
CA LEU A 71 1.41 5.67 -4.12
C LEU A 71 2.04 4.54 -4.94
N ASN A 72 1.19 3.78 -5.65
CA ASN A 72 1.64 2.74 -6.57
C ASN A 72 2.13 3.37 -7.89
N ALA A 73 3.42 3.23 -8.18
CA ALA A 73 4.02 3.73 -9.41
C ALA A 73 3.72 2.85 -10.64
N ASP A 74 3.23 1.63 -10.42
CA ASP A 74 2.83 0.73 -11.51
C ASP A 74 1.39 0.97 -11.98
N ASP A 75 0.60 1.75 -11.22
CA ASP A 75 -0.76 2.19 -11.57
C ASP A 75 -0.74 3.63 -12.08
N ALA A 76 -1.11 3.83 -13.34
CA ALA A 76 -1.05 5.14 -13.98
C ALA A 76 -1.95 6.19 -13.29
N MET A 77 -3.15 5.79 -12.85
CA MET A 77 -4.08 6.69 -12.16
C MET A 77 -3.56 7.11 -10.78
N THR A 78 -2.93 6.18 -10.07
CA THR A 78 -2.30 6.46 -8.77
C THR A 78 -1.09 7.38 -8.94
N ALA A 79 -0.30 7.19 -10.01
CA ALA A 79 0.81 8.07 -10.34
C ALA A 79 0.33 9.50 -10.68
N GLU A 80 -0.79 9.65 -11.39
CA GLU A 80 -1.38 10.94 -11.74
C GLU A 80 -1.84 11.72 -10.50
N ILE A 81 -2.37 11.04 -9.50
CA ILE A 81 -2.79 11.65 -8.22
C ILE A 81 -1.64 12.40 -7.53
N SER A 82 -0.40 12.06 -7.81
CA SER A 82 0.78 12.71 -7.18
C SER A 82 0.78 14.23 -7.31
N GLY A 83 0.19 14.78 -8.36
CA GLY A 83 0.03 16.23 -8.55
C GLY A 83 -0.90 16.92 -7.54
N ARG A 84 -1.71 16.16 -6.82
CA ARG A 84 -2.66 16.65 -5.80
C ARG A 84 -2.10 16.57 -4.37
N VAL A 85 -0.99 15.85 -4.20
CA VAL A 85 -0.38 15.59 -2.89
C VAL A 85 0.44 16.80 -2.44
N ARG A 86 0.24 17.24 -1.19
CA ARG A 86 0.95 18.36 -0.57
C ARG A 86 1.97 17.94 0.48
N CYS A 87 2.05 16.65 0.78
CA CYS A 87 2.99 16.05 1.73
C CYS A 87 4.14 15.33 1.01
N ASN A 88 4.97 14.61 1.75
CA ASN A 88 6.00 13.78 1.16
C ASN A 88 5.38 12.58 0.45
N ILE A 89 6.01 12.11 -0.63
CA ILE A 89 5.55 10.94 -1.38
C ILE A 89 6.57 9.81 -1.21
N ILE A 90 6.07 8.60 -0.97
CA ILE A 90 6.81 7.35 -1.13
C ILE A 90 6.12 6.55 -2.24
N TYR A 91 6.84 6.33 -3.34
CA TYR A 91 6.35 5.43 -4.38
C TYR A 91 6.72 3.99 -4.08
N PHE A 92 5.83 3.06 -4.45
CA PHE A 92 6.19 1.64 -4.51
C PHE A 92 5.96 1.07 -5.92
N SER A 93 6.70 0.01 -6.25
CA SER A 93 6.62 -0.68 -7.54
C SER A 93 7.07 -2.13 -7.40
N GLN A 94 6.44 -3.04 -8.16
CA GLN A 94 6.96 -4.41 -8.32
C GLN A 94 8.21 -4.46 -9.21
N ARG A 95 8.59 -3.34 -9.85
CA ARG A 95 9.61 -3.27 -10.89
C ARG A 95 10.71 -2.30 -10.52
N GLU A 96 11.96 -2.74 -10.59
CA GLU A 96 13.13 -1.88 -10.37
C GLU A 96 13.39 -0.89 -11.52
N ASP A 97 12.89 -1.20 -12.72
CA ASP A 97 13.02 -0.36 -13.92
C ASP A 97 11.90 0.67 -14.11
N ASN A 98 10.99 0.83 -13.12
CA ASN A 98 9.92 1.82 -13.20
C ASN A 98 10.49 3.24 -13.24
N MET A 99 10.26 3.95 -14.34
CA MET A 99 10.84 5.27 -14.59
C MET A 99 10.42 6.34 -13.59
N LEU A 100 9.20 6.24 -13.02
CA LEU A 100 8.74 7.15 -11.97
C LEU A 100 9.52 6.95 -10.69
N VAL A 101 9.74 5.68 -10.29
CA VAL A 101 10.55 5.31 -9.13
C VAL A 101 11.99 5.78 -9.30
N ILE A 102 12.60 5.51 -10.47
CA ILE A 102 13.98 5.92 -10.76
C ILE A 102 14.15 7.43 -10.65
N ARG A 103 13.26 8.22 -11.28
CA ARG A 103 13.30 9.68 -11.18
C ARG A 103 13.14 10.16 -9.75
N HIS A 104 12.25 9.53 -8.99
CA HIS A 104 11.96 9.88 -7.61
C HIS A 104 13.19 9.67 -6.70
N ILE A 105 13.88 8.54 -6.85
CA ILE A 105 15.11 8.22 -6.13
C ILE A 105 16.25 9.17 -6.52
N ASN A 106 16.40 9.47 -7.80
CA ASN A 106 17.43 10.38 -8.29
C ASN A 106 17.25 11.82 -7.76
N ASN A 107 16.03 12.19 -7.39
CA ASN A 107 15.72 13.43 -6.68
C ASN A 107 15.91 13.33 -5.15
N GLY A 108 16.59 12.30 -4.64
CA GLY A 108 16.88 12.11 -3.22
C GLY A 108 15.69 11.64 -2.37
N ARG A 109 14.59 11.25 -3.01
CA ARG A 109 13.36 10.84 -2.33
C ARG A 109 13.31 9.34 -2.07
N THR A 110 12.37 8.90 -1.23
CA THR A 110 12.25 7.50 -0.81
C THR A 110 11.29 6.74 -1.73
N ALA A 111 11.68 5.51 -2.10
CA ALA A 111 10.81 4.57 -2.78
C ALA A 111 11.04 3.13 -2.25
N VAL A 112 10.05 2.26 -2.44
CA VAL A 112 10.11 0.84 -2.09
C VAL A 112 9.78 0.02 -3.34
N PHE A 113 10.61 -0.95 -3.68
CA PHE A 113 10.36 -1.76 -4.87
C PHE A 113 11.01 -3.14 -4.76
N VAL A 114 10.65 -4.02 -5.70
CA VAL A 114 11.29 -5.34 -5.79
C VAL A 114 12.53 -5.22 -6.68
N LYS A 115 13.68 -5.59 -6.12
CA LYS A 115 14.96 -5.68 -6.80
C LYS A 115 15.52 -7.09 -6.64
N GLU A 116 15.74 -7.77 -7.75
CA GLU A 116 16.29 -9.16 -7.75
C GLU A 116 15.55 -10.08 -6.76
N GLY A 117 14.21 -10.01 -6.76
CA GLY A 117 13.35 -10.83 -5.87
C GLY A 117 13.29 -10.36 -4.41
N THR A 118 13.98 -9.28 -4.04
CA THR A 118 14.01 -8.73 -2.69
C THR A 118 13.27 -7.39 -2.63
N ILE A 119 12.45 -7.19 -1.63
CA ILE A 119 11.87 -5.88 -1.33
C ILE A 119 12.94 -4.99 -0.74
N VAL A 120 13.17 -3.83 -1.35
CA VAL A 120 14.18 -2.86 -0.93
C VAL A 120 13.57 -1.49 -0.71
N ILE A 121 14.09 -0.77 0.28
CA ILE A 121 13.83 0.66 0.48
C ILE A 121 15.01 1.42 -0.11
N ALA A 122 14.75 2.32 -1.07
CA ALA A 122 15.77 3.21 -1.63
C ALA A 122 15.60 4.61 -1.03
N LYS A 123 16.67 5.17 -0.50
CA LYS A 123 16.71 6.52 0.07
C LYS A 123 18.10 7.11 -0.06
N ASN A 124 18.21 8.35 -0.55
CA ASN A 124 19.48 9.08 -0.67
C ASN A 124 20.56 8.28 -1.40
N GLY A 125 20.20 7.59 -2.49
CA GLY A 125 21.13 6.78 -3.29
C GLY A 125 21.59 5.46 -2.63
N LYS A 126 21.04 5.13 -1.46
CA LYS A 126 21.30 3.85 -0.76
C LYS A 126 20.10 2.93 -0.85
N TYR A 127 20.38 1.62 -0.89
CA TYR A 127 19.40 0.55 -0.90
C TYR A 127 19.46 -0.23 0.39
N TYR A 128 18.34 -0.35 1.05
CA TYR A 128 18.19 -1.09 2.30
C TYR A 128 17.32 -2.32 2.03
N PRO A 129 17.88 -3.54 1.98
CA PRO A 129 17.10 -4.75 1.80
C PRO A 129 16.20 -4.97 3.01
N VAL A 130 14.96 -5.37 2.75
CA VAL A 130 13.95 -5.65 3.77
C VAL A 130 13.75 -7.15 3.90
N ILE A 131 13.22 -7.80 2.86
CA ILE A 131 12.86 -9.22 2.87
C ILE A 131 12.77 -9.74 1.43
N ALA A 132 13.10 -11.01 1.21
CA ALA A 132 12.82 -11.66 -0.06
C ALA A 132 11.31 -11.86 -0.24
N VAL A 133 10.81 -11.65 -1.45
CA VAL A 133 9.36 -11.72 -1.75
C VAL A 133 8.79 -13.10 -1.42
N ASP A 134 9.55 -14.16 -1.67
CA ASP A 134 9.15 -15.55 -1.41
C ASP A 134 9.16 -15.93 0.08
N GLU A 135 9.87 -15.15 0.93
CA GLU A 135 9.83 -15.30 2.39
C GLU A 135 8.59 -14.67 3.04
N VAL A 136 7.80 -13.88 2.30
CA VAL A 136 6.56 -13.28 2.81
C VAL A 136 5.41 -14.26 2.60
N PRO A 137 4.83 -14.85 3.67
CA PRO A 137 3.89 -15.97 3.53
C PRO A 137 2.67 -15.64 2.67
N CYS A 138 2.12 -14.43 2.79
CA CYS A 138 0.93 -14.02 2.04
C CYS A 138 1.16 -13.90 0.53
N THR A 139 2.40 -13.82 0.06
CA THR A 139 2.72 -13.79 -1.37
C THR A 139 2.68 -15.17 -2.03
N MET A 140 2.56 -16.25 -1.22
CA MET A 140 2.61 -17.65 -1.67
C MET A 140 3.87 -17.96 -2.52
N GLY A 141 5.04 -17.62 -1.98
CA GLY A 141 6.31 -17.78 -2.67
C GLY A 141 6.47 -16.85 -3.87
N GLY A 142 5.93 -15.64 -3.79
CA GLY A 142 6.01 -14.62 -4.86
C GLY A 142 5.03 -14.81 -6.01
N ARG A 143 4.06 -15.73 -5.90
CA ARG A 143 3.09 -16.03 -6.98
C ARG A 143 1.92 -15.06 -7.03
N LEU A 144 1.52 -14.50 -5.91
CA LEU A 144 0.37 -13.57 -5.80
C LEU A 144 0.83 -12.13 -5.97
N LYS A 145 0.80 -11.63 -7.20
CA LYS A 145 1.27 -10.27 -7.54
C LYS A 145 0.57 -9.17 -6.73
N HIS A 146 -0.75 -9.27 -6.56
CA HIS A 146 -1.50 -8.31 -5.77
C HIS A 146 -1.07 -8.28 -4.28
N ASN A 147 -0.66 -9.44 -3.71
CA ASN A 147 -0.14 -9.47 -2.36
C ASN A 147 1.29 -8.93 -2.27
N ILE A 148 2.08 -9.02 -3.35
CA ILE A 148 3.36 -8.31 -3.43
C ILE A 148 3.13 -6.79 -3.40
N GLU A 149 2.17 -6.27 -4.17
CA GLU A 149 1.79 -4.84 -4.15
C GLU A 149 1.34 -4.41 -2.75
N ASN A 150 0.45 -5.19 -2.13
CA ASN A 150 0.00 -4.91 -0.77
C ASN A 150 1.16 -4.92 0.23
N THR A 151 2.09 -5.87 0.11
CA THR A 151 3.30 -5.94 0.96
C THR A 151 4.18 -4.71 0.78
N LEU A 152 4.40 -4.26 -0.46
CA LEU A 152 5.16 -3.05 -0.76
C LEU A 152 4.50 -1.82 -0.12
N ALA A 153 3.17 -1.70 -0.24
CA ALA A 153 2.40 -0.63 0.38
C ALA A 153 2.51 -0.64 1.92
N VAL A 154 2.46 -1.84 2.54
CA VAL A 154 2.68 -2.02 3.99
C VAL A 154 4.08 -1.58 4.40
N VAL A 155 5.12 -2.00 3.66
CA VAL A 155 6.51 -1.58 3.93
C VAL A 155 6.65 -0.06 3.85
N CYS A 156 6.04 0.59 2.85
CA CYS A 156 6.03 2.05 2.75
C CYS A 156 5.37 2.71 3.96
N GLY A 157 4.17 2.25 4.32
CA GLY A 157 3.40 2.81 5.44
C GLY A 157 4.12 2.66 6.78
N ALA A 158 4.64 1.46 7.05
CA ALA A 158 5.38 1.18 8.27
C ALA A 158 6.69 2.01 8.34
N TYR A 159 7.41 2.10 7.22
CA TYR A 159 8.61 2.93 7.13
C TYR A 159 8.30 4.43 7.34
N ALA A 160 7.20 4.93 6.78
CA ALA A 160 6.75 6.31 6.97
C ALA A 160 6.42 6.62 8.44
N LEU A 161 5.96 5.63 9.21
CA LEU A 161 5.71 5.71 10.65
C LEU A 161 6.98 5.47 11.49
N ASN A 162 8.16 5.39 10.86
CA ASN A 162 9.45 5.12 11.51
C ASN A 162 9.52 3.79 12.26
N ILE A 163 8.76 2.79 11.82
CA ILE A 163 8.87 1.43 12.36
C ILE A 163 10.22 0.83 11.91
N PRO A 164 11.01 0.26 12.81
CA PRO A 164 12.30 -0.34 12.47
C PRO A 164 12.14 -1.47 11.44
N ILE A 165 13.09 -1.58 10.49
CA ILE A 165 13.03 -2.60 9.43
C ILE A 165 12.89 -4.02 10.00
N GLY A 166 13.56 -4.33 11.11
CA GLY A 166 13.45 -5.63 11.79
C GLY A 166 12.03 -5.96 12.25
N ASP A 167 11.30 -4.96 12.74
CA ASP A 167 9.91 -5.12 13.19
C ASP A 167 8.97 -5.26 11.98
N ILE A 168 9.23 -4.52 10.89
CA ILE A 168 8.52 -4.68 9.61
C ILE A 168 8.66 -6.12 9.11
N VAL A 169 9.89 -6.65 9.09
CA VAL A 169 10.17 -8.04 8.66
C VAL A 169 9.45 -9.05 9.55
N THR A 170 9.47 -8.84 10.86
CA THR A 170 8.77 -9.70 11.83
C THR A 170 7.28 -9.74 11.56
N GLY A 171 6.65 -8.58 11.35
CA GLY A 171 5.23 -8.47 11.02
C GLY A 171 4.88 -9.14 9.70
N LEU A 172 5.69 -8.94 8.66
CA LEU A 172 5.48 -9.56 7.35
C LEU A 172 5.58 -11.09 7.40
N LYS A 173 6.51 -11.64 8.18
CA LYS A 173 6.68 -13.09 8.37
C LYS A 173 5.56 -13.71 9.21
N ALA A 174 4.91 -12.94 10.04
CA ALA A 174 3.82 -13.40 10.89
C ALA A 174 2.44 -13.40 10.19
N PHE A 175 2.29 -12.75 9.03
CA PHE A 175 1.02 -12.62 8.34
C PHE A 175 0.82 -13.71 7.28
N TYR A 176 -0.19 -14.56 7.50
CA TYR A 176 -0.54 -15.67 6.60
C TYR A 176 -1.91 -15.46 5.96
N ASN A 177 -2.11 -16.04 4.75
CA ASN A 177 -3.42 -16.15 4.10
C ASN A 177 -4.21 -17.31 4.69
N ASP A 178 -4.60 -17.21 5.95
CA ASP A 178 -5.42 -18.18 6.64
C ASP A 178 -6.73 -17.53 7.13
N HIS A 179 -7.63 -18.37 7.62
CA HIS A 179 -8.93 -17.92 8.10
C HIS A 179 -8.84 -16.99 9.33
N GLN A 180 -7.78 -17.07 10.12
CA GLN A 180 -7.59 -16.23 11.31
C GLN A 180 -7.04 -14.86 10.97
N ASN A 181 -6.05 -14.79 10.08
CA ASN A 181 -5.35 -13.56 9.72
C ASN A 181 -6.03 -12.79 8.58
N ASN A 182 -6.62 -13.51 7.61
CA ASN A 182 -7.18 -12.88 6.41
C ASN A 182 -8.42 -13.66 5.92
N PRO A 183 -9.53 -13.65 6.67
CA PRO A 183 -10.71 -14.44 6.34
C PRO A 183 -11.31 -14.04 4.97
N GLY A 184 -11.64 -15.03 4.14
CA GLY A 184 -12.24 -14.83 2.83
C GLY A 184 -11.29 -14.33 1.73
N ARG A 185 -9.98 -14.34 1.97
CA ARG A 185 -8.98 -13.87 1.00
C ARG A 185 -7.91 -14.93 0.76
N PHE A 186 -8.05 -15.72 -0.31
CA PHE A 186 -7.10 -16.79 -0.68
C PHE A 186 -6.80 -17.80 0.46
N ASN A 187 -7.82 -18.14 1.23
CA ASN A 187 -7.64 -19.12 2.29
C ASN A 187 -7.58 -20.53 1.71
N ILE A 188 -6.62 -21.32 2.17
CA ILE A 188 -6.44 -22.70 1.75
C ILE A 188 -7.05 -23.61 2.82
N TYR A 189 -8.04 -24.39 2.42
CA TYR A 189 -8.69 -25.38 3.28
C TYR A 189 -8.24 -26.77 2.87
N SER A 190 -7.97 -27.64 3.87
CA SER A 190 -7.70 -29.05 3.63
C SER A 190 -8.99 -29.86 3.83
N VAL A 191 -9.45 -30.54 2.79
CA VAL A 191 -10.62 -31.40 2.82
C VAL A 191 -10.19 -32.81 2.40
N GLY A 192 -9.92 -33.68 3.38
CA GLY A 192 -9.32 -34.98 3.14
C GLY A 192 -7.91 -34.84 2.50
N SER A 193 -7.71 -35.42 1.31
CA SER A 193 -6.48 -35.32 0.55
C SER A 193 -6.43 -34.10 -0.40
N PHE A 194 -7.48 -33.29 -0.45
CA PHE A 194 -7.59 -32.13 -1.34
C PHE A 194 -7.27 -30.83 -0.63
N ARG A 195 -6.68 -29.90 -1.37
CA ARG A 195 -6.59 -28.50 -0.98
C ARG A 195 -7.59 -27.70 -1.82
N VAL A 196 -8.44 -26.93 -1.13
CA VAL A 196 -9.44 -26.06 -1.74
C VAL A 196 -9.06 -24.61 -1.44
N LEU A 197 -9.12 -23.75 -2.44
CA LEU A 197 -8.86 -22.32 -2.39
C LEU A 197 -10.18 -21.56 -2.46
#